data_f057cc719dea1b5c01d5dcf5188a6527
#
_entry.id   f057cc719dea1b5c01d5dcf5188a6527
#
_cell.length_a   1.000
_cell.length_b   1.000
_cell.length_c   1.000
_cell.angle_alpha   90.00
_cell.angle_beta   90.00
_cell.angle_gamma   90.00
#
_symmetry.space_group_name_H-M   'P 1'
#
loop_
_entity.id
_entity.type
_entity.pdbx_description
1 polymer ?
#
loop_
_entity_poly.entity_id
_entity_poly.type
_entity_poly.pdbx_seq_one_letter_code
_entity_poly.pdbx_strand_id
1 'polypeptide(L)'
;MKLRSICNLHTGAVDKIFFAAASAANKMRIPLAKMAVEETGMGIVEDKVIKNNYAAEYIYNAYKNTKTVGVIEEDKEYGIKKIAEPIGLVAAVIPTTNPTSTAIFKTLISLKTRNAIIISPHPRAKKSTIAAAR
;
A
#
# COMPACT_ATOMS: atom_id res chain seq x y z
N MET A 1 17.03 4.03 3.21
CA MET A 1 16.90 2.57 3.45
C MET A 1 17.33 1.84 2.18
N LYS A 2 18.28 0.90 2.25
CA LYS A 2 18.78 0.21 1.05
C LYS A 2 17.72 -0.78 0.55
N LEU A 3 17.43 -0.78 -0.76
CA LEU A 3 16.46 -1.70 -1.42
C LEU A 3 16.63 -3.17 -0.99
N ARG A 4 17.88 -3.63 -0.84
CA ARG A 4 18.19 -5.01 -0.40
C ARG A 4 17.69 -5.36 1.00
N SER A 5 17.44 -4.40 1.89
CA SER A 5 17.01 -4.70 3.25
C SER A 5 15.52 -5.08 3.35
N ILE A 6 14.67 -4.58 2.44
CA ILE A 6 13.24 -4.91 2.40
C ILE A 6 13.02 -6.32 1.82
N CYS A 7 13.77 -6.68 0.79
CA CYS A 7 13.63 -7.97 0.10
C CYS A 7 13.94 -9.17 1.03
N ASN A 8 14.77 -8.98 2.06
CA ASN A 8 15.21 -10.04 2.97
C ASN A 8 14.40 -10.14 4.27
N LEU A 9 13.28 -9.40 4.37
CA LEU A 9 12.43 -9.46 5.56
C LEU A 9 11.70 -10.81 5.67
N HIS A 10 11.67 -11.37 6.89
CA HIS A 10 10.84 -12.53 7.21
C HIS A 10 9.38 -12.14 7.44
N THR A 11 8.45 -13.11 7.38
CA THR A 11 7.01 -12.91 7.49
C THR A 11 6.61 -12.01 8.66
N GLY A 12 7.07 -12.27 9.87
CA GLY A 12 6.68 -11.50 11.05
C GLY A 12 7.13 -10.03 11.01
N ALA A 13 8.25 -9.71 10.34
CA ALA A 13 8.68 -8.33 10.14
C ALA A 13 7.80 -7.62 9.10
N VAL A 14 7.46 -8.32 8.01
CA VAL A 14 6.54 -7.83 6.97
C VAL A 14 5.18 -7.52 7.55
N ASP A 15 4.62 -8.42 8.37
CA ASP A 15 3.31 -8.25 8.97
C ASP A 15 3.25 -7.06 9.94
N LYS A 16 4.31 -6.84 10.73
CA LYS A 16 4.44 -5.66 11.61
C LYS A 16 4.49 -4.36 10.81
N ILE A 17 5.26 -4.32 9.73
CA ILE A 17 5.35 -3.13 8.85
C ILE A 17 4.00 -2.87 8.17
N PHE A 18 3.36 -3.91 7.66
CA PHE A 18 2.04 -3.81 7.01
C PHE A 18 0.98 -3.28 7.97
N PHE A 19 0.93 -3.79 9.21
CA PHE A 19 0.03 -3.30 10.25
C PHE A 19 0.30 -1.84 10.62
N ALA A 20 1.57 -1.48 10.85
CA ALA A 20 1.94 -0.12 11.24
C ALA A 20 1.57 0.90 10.16
N ALA A 21 1.84 0.58 8.88
CA ALA A 21 1.50 1.44 7.75
C ALA A 21 -0.02 1.58 7.58
N ALA A 22 -0.77 0.48 7.68
CA ALA A 22 -2.23 0.50 7.59
C ALA A 22 -2.87 1.32 8.74
N SER A 23 -2.36 1.15 9.96
CA SER A 23 -2.81 1.90 11.13
C SER A 23 -2.54 3.41 11.00
N ALA A 24 -1.35 3.78 10.52
CA ALA A 24 -0.99 5.18 10.28
C ALA A 24 -1.89 5.81 9.20
N ALA A 25 -2.08 5.11 8.08
CA ALA A 25 -2.96 5.56 7.00
C ALA A 25 -4.41 5.74 7.45
N ASN A 26 -4.93 4.81 8.28
CA ASN A 26 -6.28 4.90 8.80
C ASN A 26 -6.47 6.09 9.75
N LYS A 27 -5.50 6.40 10.60
CA LYS A 27 -5.52 7.60 11.46
C LYS A 27 -5.58 8.89 10.65
N MET A 28 -4.92 8.91 9.49
CA MET A 28 -4.86 10.08 8.61
C MET A 28 -5.98 10.14 7.55
N ARG A 29 -6.95 9.20 7.55
CA ARG A 29 -7.99 9.09 6.52
C ARG A 29 -8.80 10.37 6.32
N ILE A 30 -9.14 11.09 7.40
CA ILE A 30 -9.92 12.32 7.33
C ILE A 30 -9.07 13.51 6.86
N PRO A 31 -7.91 13.84 7.46
CA PRO A 31 -7.03 14.90 6.98
C PRO A 31 -6.64 14.74 5.50
N LEU A 32 -6.30 13.53 5.08
CA LEU A 32 -5.93 13.24 3.69
C LEU A 32 -7.10 13.43 2.72
N ALA A 33 -8.32 13.07 3.13
CA ALA A 33 -9.52 13.28 2.32
C ALA A 33 -9.79 14.77 2.09
N LYS A 34 -9.73 15.59 3.16
CA LYS A 34 -9.88 17.05 3.07
C LYS A 34 -8.84 17.67 2.14
N MET A 35 -7.57 17.33 2.34
CA MET A 35 -6.46 17.80 1.51
C MET A 35 -6.64 17.42 0.03
N ALA A 36 -7.11 16.21 -0.26
CA ALA A 36 -7.33 15.76 -1.64
C ALA A 36 -8.45 16.54 -2.35
N VAL A 37 -9.57 16.82 -1.66
CA VAL A 37 -10.66 17.65 -2.21
C VAL A 37 -10.19 19.09 -2.43
N GLU A 38 -9.52 19.65 -1.44
CA GLU A 38 -9.01 21.03 -1.47
C GLU A 38 -8.01 21.25 -2.62
N GLU A 39 -7.09 20.30 -2.83
CA GLU A 39 -6.08 20.40 -3.88
C GLU A 39 -6.64 20.12 -5.28
N THR A 40 -7.53 19.16 -5.43
CA THR A 40 -7.98 18.68 -6.76
C THR A 40 -9.31 19.28 -7.21
N GLY A 41 -10.14 19.77 -6.28
CA GLY A 41 -11.51 20.18 -6.55
C GLY A 41 -12.42 19.01 -6.95
N MET A 42 -12.01 17.75 -6.72
CA MET A 42 -12.71 16.56 -7.22
C MET A 42 -13.33 15.75 -6.08
N GLY A 43 -14.64 15.48 -6.22
CA GLY A 43 -15.42 14.68 -5.27
C GLY A 43 -15.71 15.43 -3.97
N ILE A 44 -16.26 14.71 -2.99
CA ILE A 44 -16.60 15.21 -1.66
C ILE A 44 -15.76 14.53 -0.59
N VAL A 45 -15.59 15.19 0.55
CA VAL A 45 -14.70 14.73 1.62
C VAL A 45 -15.15 13.39 2.18
N GLU A 46 -16.46 13.23 2.41
CA GLU A 46 -17.06 12.04 3.01
C GLU A 46 -16.75 10.77 2.20
N ASP A 47 -16.93 10.84 0.88
CA ASP A 47 -16.61 9.72 -0.02
C ASP A 47 -15.12 9.40 -0.03
N LYS A 48 -14.27 10.42 0.02
CA LYS A 48 -12.81 10.20 0.08
C LYS A 48 -12.37 9.62 1.41
N VAL A 49 -13.04 9.95 2.53
CA VAL A 49 -12.80 9.30 3.82
C VAL A 49 -13.12 7.81 3.74
N ILE A 50 -14.27 7.45 3.13
CA ILE A 50 -14.66 6.05 2.92
C ILE A 50 -13.61 5.33 2.05
N LYS A 51 -13.17 5.94 0.95
CA LYS A 51 -12.13 5.37 0.07
C LYS A 51 -10.78 5.21 0.76
N ASN A 52 -10.38 6.18 1.58
CA ASN A 52 -9.14 6.07 2.36
C ASN A 52 -9.24 4.97 3.42
N ASN A 53 -10.39 4.85 4.11
CA ASN A 53 -10.66 3.77 5.05
C ASN A 53 -10.61 2.40 4.35
N TYR A 54 -11.24 2.28 3.18
CA TYR A 54 -11.18 1.06 2.38
C TYR A 54 -9.73 0.69 2.05
N ALA A 55 -8.95 1.65 1.53
CA ALA A 55 -7.57 1.42 1.15
C ALA A 55 -6.66 1.05 2.34
N ALA A 56 -6.94 1.54 3.55
CA ALA A 56 -6.16 1.26 4.75
C ALA A 56 -6.66 0.02 5.48
N GLU A 57 -7.91 0.02 5.95
CA GLU A 57 -8.43 -0.99 6.86
C GLU A 57 -8.92 -2.25 6.16
N TYR A 58 -9.75 -2.10 5.11
CA TYR A 58 -10.30 -3.27 4.41
C TYR A 58 -9.19 -4.03 3.68
N ILE A 59 -8.26 -3.33 3.03
CA ILE A 59 -7.11 -3.95 2.36
C ILE A 59 -6.21 -4.66 3.38
N TYR A 60 -5.94 -4.03 4.54
CA TYR A 60 -5.20 -4.70 5.61
C TYR A 60 -5.90 -5.99 6.05
N ASN A 61 -7.20 -5.92 6.36
CA ASN A 61 -7.96 -7.09 6.81
C ASN A 61 -8.04 -8.21 5.77
N ALA A 62 -8.13 -7.86 4.48
CA ALA A 62 -8.15 -8.84 3.39
C ALA A 62 -6.82 -9.60 3.25
N TYR A 63 -5.67 -8.92 3.46
CA TYR A 63 -4.36 -9.49 3.17
C TYR A 63 -3.47 -9.76 4.39
N LYS A 64 -3.89 -9.42 5.62
CA LYS A 64 -3.07 -9.63 6.84
C LYS A 64 -2.61 -11.07 7.02
N ASN A 65 -3.45 -12.06 6.66
CA ASN A 65 -3.15 -13.48 6.79
C ASN A 65 -2.54 -14.11 5.52
N THR A 66 -2.40 -13.33 4.45
CA THR A 66 -1.83 -13.83 3.19
C THR A 66 -0.33 -14.01 3.34
N LYS A 67 0.17 -15.21 3.06
CA LYS A 67 1.60 -15.51 3.08
C LYS A 67 2.26 -14.95 1.83
N THR A 68 3.26 -14.09 2.01
CA THR A 68 3.97 -13.41 0.91
C THR A 68 5.49 -13.58 0.97
N VAL A 69 5.95 -14.53 1.80
CA VAL A 69 7.38 -14.80 2.01
C VAL A 69 7.63 -16.30 1.99
N GLY A 70 8.63 -16.72 1.22
CA GLY A 70 9.06 -18.10 1.11
C GLY A 70 8.04 -19.01 0.42
N VAL A 71 8.03 -20.29 0.75
CA VAL A 71 7.12 -21.28 0.16
C VAL A 71 5.68 -20.95 0.58
N ILE A 72 4.82 -20.60 -0.37
CA ILE A 72 3.41 -20.24 -0.14
C ILE A 72 2.47 -21.42 -0.36
N GLU A 73 2.85 -22.37 -1.21
CA GLU A 73 2.09 -23.58 -1.52
C GLU A 73 3.06 -24.72 -1.87
N GLU A 74 2.75 -25.93 -1.47
CA GLU A 74 3.51 -27.13 -1.81
C GLU A 74 2.54 -28.23 -2.27
N ASP A 75 2.70 -28.65 -3.51
CA ASP A 75 2.02 -29.79 -4.09
C ASP A 75 2.95 -31.00 -3.98
N LYS A 76 2.62 -31.92 -3.08
CA LYS A 76 3.43 -33.11 -2.82
C LYS A 76 3.23 -34.21 -3.88
N GLU A 77 2.09 -34.19 -4.57
CA GLU A 77 1.78 -35.18 -5.60
C GLU A 77 2.65 -34.94 -6.84
N TYR A 78 2.80 -33.69 -7.25
CA TYR A 78 3.60 -33.32 -8.41
C TYR A 78 5.00 -32.82 -8.05
N GLY A 79 5.34 -32.71 -6.76
CA GLY A 79 6.64 -32.22 -6.30
C GLY A 79 6.87 -30.71 -6.58
N ILE A 80 5.78 -29.93 -6.71
CA ILE A 80 5.82 -28.51 -7.07
C ILE A 80 5.78 -27.64 -5.81
N LYS A 81 6.65 -26.62 -5.74
CA LYS A 81 6.62 -25.58 -4.69
C LYS A 81 6.43 -24.23 -5.33
N LYS A 82 5.42 -23.46 -4.84
CA LYS A 82 5.26 -22.04 -5.19
C LYS A 82 5.98 -21.20 -4.16
N ILE A 83 6.92 -20.37 -4.61
CA ILE A 83 7.74 -19.50 -3.75
C ILE A 83 7.39 -18.06 -4.05
N ALA A 84 7.08 -17.28 -3.00
CA ALA A 84 6.84 -15.84 -3.13
C ALA A 84 8.16 -15.07 -3.09
N GLU A 85 8.48 -14.38 -4.19
CA GLU A 85 9.65 -13.53 -4.31
C GLU A 85 9.24 -12.08 -4.66
N PRO A 86 9.94 -11.06 -4.12
CA PRO A 86 9.68 -9.68 -4.50
C PRO A 86 10.14 -9.42 -5.93
N ILE A 87 9.37 -8.61 -6.67
CA ILE A 87 9.75 -8.14 -8.02
C ILE A 87 10.90 -7.12 -7.93
N GLY A 88 10.97 -6.37 -6.81
CA GLY A 88 12.00 -5.37 -6.54
C GLY A 88 11.42 -3.95 -6.45
N LEU A 89 11.50 -3.17 -7.52
CA LEU A 89 11.05 -1.77 -7.55
C LEU A 89 9.79 -1.62 -8.38
N VAL A 90 8.74 -1.08 -7.77
CA VAL A 90 7.45 -0.79 -8.41
C VAL A 90 7.32 0.71 -8.68
N ALA A 91 7.04 1.11 -9.91
CA ALA A 91 6.67 2.47 -10.25
C ALA A 91 5.14 2.64 -10.17
N ALA A 92 4.69 3.51 -9.27
CA ALA A 92 3.27 3.73 -8.99
C ALA A 92 2.81 5.09 -9.49
N VAL A 93 2.14 5.13 -10.64
CA VAL A 93 1.48 6.33 -11.15
C VAL A 93 0.17 6.54 -10.40
N ILE A 94 -0.03 7.74 -9.84
CA ILE A 94 -1.19 8.09 -9.01
C ILE A 94 -2.12 9.03 -9.77
N PRO A 95 -3.43 8.71 -9.87
CA PRO A 95 -4.40 9.55 -10.57
C PRO A 95 -4.83 10.75 -9.73
N THR A 96 -5.40 11.77 -10.38
CA THR A 96 -5.99 12.94 -9.71
C THR A 96 -7.27 12.62 -8.96
N THR A 97 -8.06 11.68 -9.48
CA THR A 97 -9.40 11.37 -8.95
C THR A 97 -9.38 10.76 -7.56
N ASN A 98 -8.39 9.91 -7.27
CA ASN A 98 -8.26 9.22 -5.97
C ASN A 98 -6.79 9.19 -5.52
N PRO A 99 -6.17 10.35 -5.26
CA PRO A 99 -4.73 10.42 -5.04
C PRO A 99 -4.29 9.73 -3.76
N THR A 100 -4.99 9.98 -2.66
CA THR A 100 -4.63 9.48 -1.32
C THR A 100 -4.91 7.99 -1.17
N SER A 101 -6.12 7.54 -1.48
CA SER A 101 -6.48 6.12 -1.37
C SER A 101 -5.64 5.23 -2.29
N THR A 102 -5.31 5.71 -3.50
CA THR A 102 -4.46 4.96 -4.43
C THR A 102 -3.01 4.87 -3.93
N ALA A 103 -2.47 5.96 -3.36
CA ALA A 103 -1.14 5.95 -2.76
C ALA A 103 -1.08 4.99 -1.57
N ILE A 104 -2.06 5.04 -0.66
CA ILE A 104 -2.18 4.14 0.49
C ILE A 104 -2.21 2.68 0.02
N PHE A 105 -3.15 2.34 -0.88
CA PHE A 105 -3.31 0.98 -1.39
C PHE A 105 -2.03 0.43 -2.00
N LYS A 106 -1.43 1.16 -2.95
CA LYS A 106 -0.23 0.71 -3.65
C LYS A 106 0.97 0.56 -2.70
N THR A 107 1.10 1.46 -1.72
CA THR A 107 2.13 1.36 -0.69
C THR A 107 1.95 0.12 0.17
N LEU A 108 0.74 -0.13 0.68
CA LEU A 108 0.45 -1.28 1.52
C LEU A 108 0.74 -2.61 0.81
N ILE A 109 0.29 -2.77 -0.43
CA ILE A 109 0.54 -4.00 -1.20
C ILE A 109 2.03 -4.16 -1.50
N SER A 110 2.74 -3.08 -1.86
CA SER A 110 4.19 -3.15 -2.07
C SER A 110 4.94 -3.57 -0.80
N LEU A 111 4.60 -3.01 0.35
CA LEU A 111 5.19 -3.39 1.64
C LEU A 111 4.90 -4.85 1.99
N LYS A 112 3.65 -5.30 1.83
CA LYS A 112 3.24 -6.69 2.13
C LYS A 112 4.00 -7.70 1.26
N THR A 113 4.34 -7.33 0.03
CA THR A 113 5.07 -8.17 -0.92
C THR A 113 6.58 -7.89 -0.96
N ARG A 114 7.11 -7.14 -0.01
CA ARG A 114 8.54 -6.78 0.12
C ARG A 114 9.12 -6.01 -1.08
N ASN A 115 8.27 -5.33 -1.82
CA ASN A 115 8.68 -4.48 -2.93
C ASN A 115 8.95 -3.05 -2.46
N ALA A 116 9.96 -2.42 -3.03
CA ALA A 116 10.12 -0.98 -2.94
C ALA A 116 9.16 -0.29 -3.93
N ILE A 117 8.76 0.94 -3.59
CA ILE A 117 7.81 1.69 -4.43
C ILE A 117 8.32 3.12 -4.66
N ILE A 118 8.24 3.58 -5.90
CA ILE A 118 8.38 4.99 -6.27
C ILE A 118 7.00 5.51 -6.64
N ILE A 119 6.54 6.53 -5.93
CA ILE A 119 5.23 7.13 -6.15
C ILE A 119 5.38 8.35 -7.06
N SER A 120 4.71 8.32 -8.21
CA SER A 120 4.64 9.41 -9.17
C SER A 120 3.27 10.07 -9.07
N PRO A 121 3.15 11.23 -8.38
CA PRO A 121 1.88 11.93 -8.24
C PRO A 121 1.47 12.61 -9.53
N HIS A 122 0.15 12.69 -9.78
CA HIS A 122 -0.36 13.58 -10.82
C HIS A 122 -0.05 15.05 -10.44
N PRO A 123 0.32 15.93 -11.38
CA PRO A 123 0.65 17.33 -11.10
C PRO A 123 -0.42 18.08 -10.28
N ARG A 124 -1.70 17.82 -10.54
CA ARG A 124 -2.85 18.42 -9.84
C ARG A 124 -3.18 17.82 -8.48
N ALA A 125 -2.45 16.80 -8.02
CA ALA A 125 -2.66 16.10 -6.75
C ALA A 125 -1.33 15.81 -6.04
N LYS A 126 -0.34 16.66 -6.22
CA LYS A 126 1.02 16.43 -5.74
C LYS A 126 1.12 16.47 -4.22
N LYS A 127 0.50 17.47 -3.58
CA LYS A 127 0.59 17.69 -2.12
C LYS A 127 -0.11 16.55 -1.36
N SER A 128 -1.35 16.23 -1.73
CA SER A 128 -2.14 15.17 -1.10
C SER A 128 -1.52 13.78 -1.29
N THR A 129 -0.96 13.49 -2.47
CA THR A 129 -0.26 12.24 -2.73
C THR A 129 1.01 12.10 -1.89
N ILE A 130 1.83 13.18 -1.80
CA ILE A 130 3.05 13.18 -0.98
C ILE A 130 2.71 13.02 0.50
N ALA A 131 1.65 13.67 0.99
CA ALA A 131 1.19 13.53 2.37
C ALA A 131 0.74 12.10 2.69
N ALA A 132 0.10 11.41 1.73
CA ALA A 132 -0.34 10.03 1.90
C ALA A 132 0.81 9.00 1.82
N ALA A 133 1.96 9.38 1.27
CA ALA A 133 3.14 8.51 1.10
C ALA A 133 4.16 8.63 2.24
N ARG A 134 4.01 9.60 3.13
CA ARG A 134 4.88 9.86 4.31
C ARG A 134 4.35 9.23 5.57
#